data_0602a4abe935848b378843d9f0e621b7
#
_entry.id   0602a4abe935848b378843d9f0e621b7
#
_cell.length_a   1.000
_cell.length_b   1.000
_cell.length_c   1.000
_cell.angle_alpha   90.00
_cell.angle_beta   90.00
_cell.angle_gamma   90.00
#
_symmetry.space_group_name_H-M   'P 1'
#
loop_
_entity.id
_entity.type
_entity.pdbx_description
1 polymer ?
#
loop_
_entity_poly.entity_id
_entity_poly.type
_entity_poly.pdbx_seq_one_letter_code
_entity_poly.pdbx_strand_id
1 'polypeptide(L)'
;MAKTGLVVSAHPGDFVWRAGGAIALHAKKGYRVKIVCLAFGERGESQFAWKQPGMTLEKVKAGRRDEAERAAAALGAEIEFFDAGDYPLRLNEGHMERLIDIYRELNPSFVLTHSLEDPYNVDHPAATAYAQEARIVAQAMGHKPQAEYSYAAPPVFLFEPHQPEMCNFKPQVILNIDEVWEIKRKTFEILAAQKHLWAYYERVALQRGMQGGRNSGKAMTYGEAYQRLFPMALEELV
;
A
#
# COMPACT_ATOMS: atom_id res chain seq x y z
N MET A 1 -18.00 -13.19 8.99
CA MET A 1 -17.77 -12.10 8.01
C MET A 1 -16.56 -12.43 7.17
N ALA A 2 -16.52 -12.03 5.91
CA ALA A 2 -15.31 -12.16 5.09
C ALA A 2 -14.17 -11.35 5.69
N LYS A 3 -12.96 -11.88 5.68
CA LYS A 3 -11.76 -11.14 6.12
C LYS A 3 -11.45 -10.03 5.10
N THR A 4 -10.99 -8.89 5.58
CA THR A 4 -10.75 -7.70 4.77
C THR A 4 -9.34 -7.16 4.98
N GLY A 5 -8.79 -6.53 3.96
CA GLY A 5 -7.51 -5.82 4.02
C GLY A 5 -7.67 -4.39 3.49
N LEU A 6 -7.05 -3.42 4.14
CA LEU A 6 -6.97 -2.04 3.69
C LEU A 6 -5.54 -1.68 3.33
N VAL A 7 -5.37 -1.07 2.16
CA VAL A 7 -4.07 -0.54 1.69
C VAL A 7 -4.22 0.96 1.50
N VAL A 8 -3.47 1.76 2.25
CA VAL A 8 -3.42 3.22 2.08
C VAL A 8 -2.12 3.57 1.38
N SER A 9 -2.23 3.94 0.12
CA SER A 9 -1.11 4.22 -0.79
C SER A 9 -1.07 5.70 -1.15
N ALA A 10 0.09 6.32 -1.08
CA ALA A 10 0.24 7.71 -1.51
C ALA A 10 -0.02 7.84 -3.01
N HIS A 11 0.60 6.96 -3.82
CA HIS A 11 0.55 7.03 -5.28
C HIS A 11 0.28 5.65 -5.92
N PRO A 12 -0.09 5.59 -7.22
CA PRO A 12 -0.46 4.36 -7.93
C PRO A 12 0.61 3.27 -7.95
N GLY A 13 1.89 3.63 -8.01
CA GLY A 13 2.98 2.66 -8.08
C GLY A 13 3.24 1.95 -6.75
N ASP A 14 3.06 2.64 -5.64
CA ASP A 14 3.49 2.18 -4.33
C ASP A 14 2.88 0.85 -3.92
N PHE A 15 1.57 0.70 -4.07
CA PHE A 15 0.88 -0.55 -3.72
C PHE A 15 1.30 -1.72 -4.61
N VAL A 16 1.72 -1.47 -5.85
CA VAL A 16 2.22 -2.50 -6.76
C VAL A 16 3.62 -2.94 -6.35
N TRP A 17 4.53 -1.96 -6.21
CA TRP A 17 5.93 -2.25 -5.92
C TRP A 17 6.12 -2.90 -4.57
N ARG A 18 5.44 -2.38 -3.55
CA ARG A 18 5.74 -2.62 -2.14
C ARG A 18 4.80 -3.63 -1.48
N ALA A 19 3.60 -3.83 -2.03
CA ALA A 19 2.57 -4.68 -1.43
C ALA A 19 1.79 -5.54 -2.43
N GLY A 20 2.16 -5.54 -3.73
CA GLY A 20 1.42 -6.27 -4.75
C GLY A 20 1.32 -7.77 -4.47
N GLY A 21 2.36 -8.36 -3.89
CA GLY A 21 2.32 -9.77 -3.47
C GLY A 21 1.38 -10.00 -2.31
N ALA A 22 1.39 -9.15 -1.28
CA ALA A 22 0.46 -9.26 -0.16
C ALA A 22 -0.98 -9.09 -0.62
N ILE A 23 -1.25 -8.11 -1.49
CA ILE A 23 -2.59 -7.87 -2.06
C ILE A 23 -3.07 -9.12 -2.80
N ALA A 24 -2.31 -9.62 -3.77
CA ALA A 24 -2.66 -10.78 -4.56
C ALA A 24 -2.83 -12.05 -3.72
N LEU A 25 -1.94 -12.26 -2.73
CA LEU A 25 -2.01 -13.42 -1.84
C LEU A 25 -3.29 -13.41 -1.00
N HIS A 26 -3.66 -12.26 -0.43
CA HIS A 26 -4.87 -12.16 0.39
C HIS A 26 -6.13 -12.24 -0.48
N ALA A 27 -6.15 -11.62 -1.66
CA ALA A 27 -7.25 -11.76 -2.62
C ALA A 27 -7.45 -13.23 -3.01
N LYS A 28 -6.37 -13.97 -3.33
CA LYS A 28 -6.41 -15.40 -3.63
C LYS A 28 -6.93 -16.24 -2.46
N LYS A 29 -6.69 -15.81 -1.22
CA LYS A 29 -7.22 -16.43 0.01
C LYS A 29 -8.66 -16.02 0.35
N GLY A 30 -9.33 -15.28 -0.52
CA GLY A 30 -10.73 -14.87 -0.36
C GLY A 30 -10.93 -13.63 0.53
N TYR A 31 -9.89 -12.86 0.81
CA TYR A 31 -10.06 -11.56 1.46
C TYR A 31 -10.61 -10.53 0.46
N ARG A 32 -11.49 -9.67 0.93
CA ARG A 32 -11.79 -8.43 0.22
C ARG A 32 -10.69 -7.42 0.52
N VAL A 33 -9.88 -7.07 -0.47
CA VAL A 33 -8.80 -6.10 -0.32
C VAL A 33 -9.22 -4.79 -0.99
N LYS A 34 -9.18 -3.69 -0.23
CA LYS A 34 -9.44 -2.34 -0.73
C LYS A 34 -8.18 -1.50 -0.67
N ILE A 35 -7.87 -0.86 -1.79
CA ILE A 35 -6.79 0.12 -1.93
C ILE A 35 -7.42 1.52 -1.91
N VAL A 36 -6.90 2.40 -1.06
CA VAL A 36 -7.15 3.84 -1.11
C VAL A 36 -5.89 4.50 -1.64
N CYS A 37 -5.95 5.02 -2.85
CA CYS A 37 -4.87 5.76 -3.48
C CYS A 37 -5.12 7.26 -3.29
N LEU A 38 -4.24 7.94 -2.54
CA LEU A 38 -4.49 9.29 -2.06
C LEU A 38 -4.27 10.36 -3.13
N ALA A 39 -3.32 10.14 -4.04
CA ALA A 39 -3.01 11.00 -5.17
C ALA A 39 -2.60 10.16 -6.38
N PHE A 40 -2.46 10.76 -7.55
CA PHE A 40 -2.07 10.03 -8.77
C PHE A 40 -0.55 10.01 -9.03
N GLY A 41 0.27 10.67 -8.20
CA GLY A 41 1.70 10.81 -8.46
C GLY A 41 1.94 11.69 -9.70
N GLU A 42 1.01 12.59 -9.97
CA GLU A 42 0.94 13.37 -11.20
C GLU A 42 2.06 14.40 -11.31
N ARG A 43 2.58 14.92 -10.18
CA ARG A 43 3.64 15.94 -10.19
C ARG A 43 5.02 15.33 -9.96
N GLY A 44 5.15 14.46 -8.95
CA GLY A 44 6.45 13.96 -8.49
C GLY A 44 6.87 12.62 -9.11
N GLU A 45 5.94 11.74 -9.47
CA GLU A 45 6.25 10.38 -9.89
C GLU A 45 5.98 10.07 -11.37
N SER A 46 5.64 11.08 -12.16
CA SER A 46 5.26 10.93 -13.57
C SER A 46 6.21 11.61 -14.53
N GLN A 47 7.52 11.64 -14.22
CA GLN A 47 8.53 12.37 -14.99
C GLN A 47 8.59 11.96 -16.47
N PHE A 48 8.39 10.68 -16.80
CA PHE A 48 8.38 10.23 -18.20
C PHE A 48 7.14 10.72 -18.95
N ALA A 49 5.99 10.83 -18.29
CA ALA A 49 4.80 11.38 -18.91
C ALA A 49 5.00 12.87 -19.23
N TRP A 50 5.56 13.65 -18.30
CA TRP A 50 5.81 15.08 -18.50
C TRP A 50 6.80 15.41 -19.63
N LYS A 51 7.66 14.46 -20.02
CA LYS A 51 8.56 14.62 -21.16
C LYS A 51 7.87 14.48 -22.53
N GLN A 52 6.62 14.02 -22.55
CA GLN A 52 5.89 13.85 -23.81
C GLN A 52 5.30 15.19 -24.31
N PRO A 53 5.36 15.50 -25.61
CA PRO A 53 4.75 16.71 -26.17
C PRO A 53 3.25 16.78 -25.88
N GLY A 54 2.75 17.96 -25.49
CA GLY A 54 1.32 18.21 -25.28
C GLY A 54 0.72 17.51 -24.06
N MET A 55 1.57 17.12 -23.09
CA MET A 55 1.10 16.58 -21.83
C MET A 55 0.51 17.68 -20.94
N THR A 56 -0.59 17.38 -20.27
CA THR A 56 -1.26 18.25 -19.27
C THR A 56 -1.46 17.48 -17.98
N LEU A 57 -1.74 18.20 -16.89
CA LEU A 57 -1.98 17.58 -15.59
C LEU A 57 -3.12 16.55 -15.64
N GLU A 58 -4.21 16.89 -16.33
CA GLU A 58 -5.38 16.02 -16.49
C GLU A 58 -5.02 14.74 -17.27
N LYS A 59 -4.21 14.85 -18.32
CA LYS A 59 -3.75 13.69 -19.08
C LYS A 59 -2.84 12.78 -18.24
N VAL A 60 -1.95 13.37 -17.44
CA VAL A 60 -1.11 12.59 -16.52
C VAL A 60 -1.97 11.88 -15.50
N LYS A 61 -2.89 12.58 -14.83
CA LYS A 61 -3.83 11.97 -13.87
C LYS A 61 -4.64 10.83 -14.51
N ALA A 62 -5.20 11.05 -15.70
CA ALA A 62 -5.96 10.02 -16.40
C ALA A 62 -5.14 8.76 -16.70
N GLY A 63 -3.91 8.93 -17.18
CA GLY A 63 -3.00 7.81 -17.44
C GLY A 63 -2.62 7.06 -16.17
N ARG A 64 -2.31 7.79 -15.09
CA ARG A 64 -1.97 7.17 -13.80
C ARG A 64 -3.16 6.46 -13.15
N ARG A 65 -4.37 7.00 -13.31
CA ARG A 65 -5.61 6.33 -12.89
C ARG A 65 -5.80 5.01 -13.63
N ASP A 66 -5.70 5.00 -14.97
CA ASP A 66 -5.83 3.78 -15.80
C ASP A 66 -4.81 2.71 -15.37
N GLU A 67 -3.53 3.10 -15.21
CA GLU A 67 -2.49 2.19 -14.73
C GLU A 67 -2.87 1.57 -13.37
N ALA A 68 -3.33 2.39 -12.41
CA ALA A 68 -3.68 1.93 -11.07
C ALA A 68 -4.92 1.04 -11.04
N GLU A 69 -5.97 1.39 -11.79
CA GLU A 69 -7.20 0.57 -11.90
C GLU A 69 -6.89 -0.80 -12.48
N ARG A 70 -6.11 -0.85 -13.55
CA ARG A 70 -5.70 -2.12 -14.18
C ARG A 70 -4.80 -2.94 -13.25
N ALA A 71 -3.88 -2.31 -12.54
CA ALA A 71 -3.01 -3.00 -11.60
C ALA A 71 -3.79 -3.55 -10.40
N ALA A 72 -4.70 -2.77 -9.82
CA ALA A 72 -5.56 -3.23 -8.73
C ALA A 72 -6.44 -4.41 -9.14
N ALA A 73 -7.06 -4.35 -10.32
CA ALA A 73 -7.85 -5.44 -10.88
C ALA A 73 -7.02 -6.71 -11.09
N ALA A 74 -5.80 -6.60 -11.64
CA ALA A 74 -4.89 -7.73 -11.83
C ALA A 74 -4.44 -8.37 -10.50
N LEU A 75 -4.35 -7.57 -9.44
CA LEU A 75 -4.04 -8.05 -8.07
C LEU A 75 -5.27 -8.59 -7.34
N GLY A 76 -6.48 -8.44 -7.90
CA GLY A 76 -7.74 -8.89 -7.28
C GLY A 76 -8.25 -7.96 -6.18
N ALA A 77 -7.96 -6.67 -6.23
CA ALA A 77 -8.34 -5.67 -5.25
C ALA A 77 -9.29 -4.60 -5.82
N GLU A 78 -10.10 -4.02 -4.95
CA GLU A 78 -10.87 -2.80 -5.22
C GLU A 78 -9.97 -1.58 -5.02
N ILE A 79 -10.19 -0.50 -5.78
CA ILE A 79 -9.44 0.75 -5.62
C ILE A 79 -10.39 1.96 -5.56
N GLU A 80 -10.07 2.90 -4.67
CA GLU A 80 -10.72 4.20 -4.54
C GLU A 80 -9.66 5.29 -4.56
N PHE A 81 -9.94 6.40 -5.27
CA PHE A 81 -9.00 7.53 -5.39
C PHE A 81 -9.54 8.75 -4.67
N PHE A 82 -8.66 9.45 -3.96
CA PHE A 82 -9.00 10.69 -3.28
C PHE A 82 -8.69 11.94 -4.10
N ASP A 83 -7.76 11.83 -5.05
CA ASP A 83 -7.31 12.98 -5.88
C ASP A 83 -6.85 14.19 -5.05
N ALA A 84 -6.14 13.93 -3.97
CA ALA A 84 -5.69 14.99 -3.04
C ALA A 84 -4.52 15.82 -3.58
N GLY A 85 -3.94 15.41 -4.72
CA GLY A 85 -2.70 15.96 -5.26
C GLY A 85 -1.46 15.47 -4.52
N ASP A 86 -0.34 15.40 -5.25
CA ASP A 86 0.96 14.99 -4.71
C ASP A 86 1.93 16.18 -4.64
N TYR A 87 3.02 15.99 -3.92
CA TYR A 87 4.16 16.92 -3.81
C TYR A 87 3.76 18.38 -3.56
N PRO A 88 3.16 18.67 -2.38
CA PRO A 88 2.95 17.76 -1.24
C PRO A 88 1.53 17.19 -1.20
N LEU A 89 1.41 15.95 -0.73
CA LEU A 89 0.13 15.30 -0.41
C LEU A 89 -0.54 15.97 0.79
N ARG A 90 -1.78 16.45 0.61
CA ARG A 90 -2.56 17.05 1.69
C ARG A 90 -4.02 16.63 1.60
N LEU A 91 -4.47 15.88 2.59
CA LEU A 91 -5.89 15.55 2.73
C LEU A 91 -6.64 16.75 3.31
N ASN A 92 -7.81 17.03 2.74
CA ASN A 92 -8.78 17.95 3.35
C ASN A 92 -9.69 17.18 4.32
N GLU A 93 -10.57 17.92 5.02
CA GLU A 93 -11.53 17.34 5.97
C GLU A 93 -12.41 16.25 5.33
N GLY A 94 -12.94 16.49 4.12
CA GLY A 94 -13.76 15.50 3.41
C GLY A 94 -13.00 14.21 3.08
N HIS A 95 -11.73 14.31 2.70
CA HIS A 95 -10.88 13.13 2.48
C HIS A 95 -10.65 12.35 3.79
N MET A 96 -10.38 13.05 4.89
CA MET A 96 -10.19 12.40 6.19
C MET A 96 -11.47 11.71 6.66
N GLU A 97 -12.61 12.38 6.58
CA GLU A 97 -13.91 11.77 6.90
C GLU A 97 -14.18 10.53 6.05
N ARG A 98 -13.88 10.58 4.75
CA ARG A 98 -14.04 9.41 3.88
C ARG A 98 -13.12 8.28 4.28
N LEU A 99 -11.87 8.56 4.63
CA LEU A 99 -10.91 7.53 5.09
C LEU A 99 -11.39 6.88 6.39
N ILE A 100 -11.91 7.66 7.33
CA ILE A 100 -12.50 7.17 8.58
C ILE A 100 -13.69 6.25 8.29
N ASP A 101 -14.59 6.67 7.39
CA ASP A 101 -15.74 5.86 6.99
C ASP A 101 -15.31 4.54 6.34
N ILE A 102 -14.27 4.54 5.50
CA ILE A 102 -13.71 3.32 4.91
C ILE A 102 -13.20 2.35 5.98
N TYR A 103 -12.51 2.83 7.02
CA TYR A 103 -12.11 1.98 8.14
C TYR A 103 -13.30 1.33 8.83
N ARG A 104 -14.38 2.07 9.04
CA ARG A 104 -15.62 1.58 9.67
C ARG A 104 -16.37 0.59 8.79
N GLU A 105 -16.60 0.93 7.52
CA GLU A 105 -17.29 0.10 6.54
C GLU A 105 -16.56 -1.23 6.29
N LEU A 106 -15.24 -1.17 6.19
CA LEU A 106 -14.42 -2.33 5.86
C LEU A 106 -14.11 -3.19 7.08
N ASN A 107 -13.96 -2.59 8.26
CA ASN A 107 -13.49 -3.23 9.48
C ASN A 107 -12.26 -4.13 9.22
N PRO A 108 -11.12 -3.55 8.79
CA PRO A 108 -10.04 -4.32 8.19
C PRO A 108 -9.34 -5.24 9.19
N SER A 109 -9.01 -6.45 8.76
CA SER A 109 -8.21 -7.41 9.52
C SER A 109 -6.73 -6.99 9.61
N PHE A 110 -6.28 -6.17 8.65
CA PHE A 110 -4.95 -5.56 8.63
C PHE A 110 -4.94 -4.31 7.74
N VAL A 111 -3.97 -3.45 8.00
CA VAL A 111 -3.70 -2.25 7.19
C VAL A 111 -2.28 -2.29 6.69
N LEU A 112 -2.08 -1.97 5.41
CA LEU A 112 -0.77 -1.75 4.78
C LEU A 112 -0.64 -0.28 4.43
N THR A 113 0.49 0.35 4.75
CA THR A 113 0.79 1.74 4.39
C THR A 113 2.29 1.97 4.33
N HIS A 114 2.74 3.20 4.15
CA HIS A 114 4.15 3.56 4.00
C HIS A 114 4.96 3.50 5.30
N SER A 115 6.28 3.66 5.18
CA SER A 115 7.19 3.84 6.32
C SER A 115 6.91 5.16 7.04
N LEU A 116 7.32 5.23 8.32
CA LEU A 116 7.19 6.45 9.13
C LEU A 116 8.12 7.57 8.66
N GLU A 117 9.23 7.20 8.05
CA GLU A 117 10.25 8.09 7.55
C GLU A 117 10.56 7.75 6.09
N ASP A 118 10.66 8.76 5.24
CA ASP A 118 11.17 8.65 3.88
C ASP A 118 11.75 10.01 3.46
N PRO A 119 13.08 10.22 3.56
CA PRO A 119 13.71 11.49 3.23
C PRO A 119 13.66 11.81 1.73
N TYR A 120 13.30 10.85 0.89
CA TYR A 120 13.21 11.00 -0.56
C TYR A 120 11.80 11.28 -1.06
N ASN A 121 10.77 11.04 -0.21
CA ASN A 121 9.39 11.24 -0.60
C ASN A 121 8.54 11.71 0.60
N VAL A 122 8.23 13.00 0.61
CA VAL A 122 7.48 13.64 1.70
C VAL A 122 6.04 13.15 1.82
N ASP A 123 5.48 12.58 0.76
CA ASP A 123 4.10 12.11 0.71
C ASP A 123 3.92 10.76 1.42
N HIS A 124 4.97 9.93 1.46
CA HIS A 124 4.90 8.61 2.09
C HIS A 124 4.66 8.69 3.60
N PRO A 125 5.45 9.43 4.39
CA PRO A 125 5.16 9.63 5.82
C PRO A 125 3.81 10.32 6.05
N ALA A 126 3.41 11.26 5.17
CA ALA A 126 2.11 11.91 5.27
C ALA A 126 0.96 10.90 5.10
N ALA A 127 1.04 10.00 4.10
CA ALA A 127 0.04 8.94 3.91
C ALA A 127 -0.08 8.04 5.15
N THR A 128 1.05 7.71 5.78
CA THR A 128 1.07 6.92 7.02
C THR A 128 0.44 7.68 8.18
N ALA A 129 0.72 8.98 8.31
CA ALA A 129 0.10 9.80 9.35
C ALA A 129 -1.43 9.86 9.19
N TYR A 130 -1.94 10.07 7.97
CA TYR A 130 -3.37 10.05 7.68
C TYR A 130 -4.01 8.69 7.94
N ALA A 131 -3.35 7.60 7.54
CA ALA A 131 -3.83 6.24 7.83
C ALA A 131 -3.95 5.96 9.34
N GLN A 132 -2.98 6.44 10.13
CA GLN A 132 -3.00 6.31 11.59
C GLN A 132 -4.08 7.18 12.22
N GLU A 133 -4.21 8.43 11.81
CA GLU A 133 -5.24 9.34 12.28
C GLU A 133 -6.64 8.75 12.04
N ALA A 134 -6.93 8.34 10.79
CA ALA A 134 -8.20 7.72 10.45
C ALA A 134 -8.46 6.44 11.28
N ARG A 135 -7.43 5.61 11.48
CA ARG A 135 -7.52 4.40 12.32
C ARG A 135 -7.90 4.73 13.77
N ILE A 136 -7.34 5.78 14.35
CA ILE A 136 -7.63 6.21 15.72
C ILE A 136 -9.05 6.77 15.80
N VAL A 137 -9.40 7.69 14.89
CA VAL A 137 -10.71 8.37 14.91
C VAL A 137 -11.83 7.38 14.59
N ALA A 138 -11.61 6.39 13.74
CA ALA A 138 -12.60 5.35 13.44
C ALA A 138 -13.03 4.56 14.68
N GLN A 139 -12.17 4.44 15.71
CA GLN A 139 -12.48 3.80 16.98
C GLN A 139 -13.21 4.71 17.97
N ALA A 140 -13.21 6.01 17.72
CA ALA A 140 -13.82 6.99 18.61
C ALA A 140 -15.34 6.97 18.44
N MET A 141 -16.08 6.38 19.39
CA MET A 141 -17.55 6.25 19.31
C MET A 141 -18.24 7.61 19.27
N GLY A 142 -17.68 8.64 19.87
CA GLY A 142 -18.21 10.01 19.85
C GLY A 142 -18.05 10.71 18.50
N HIS A 143 -17.21 10.21 17.61
CA HIS A 143 -17.12 10.68 16.22
C HIS A 143 -18.19 9.99 15.38
N LYS A 144 -19.23 10.74 14.95
CA LYS A 144 -20.44 10.21 14.27
C LYS A 144 -21.18 9.16 15.12
N PRO A 145 -21.78 9.53 16.29
CA PRO A 145 -22.30 8.55 17.26
C PRO A 145 -23.51 7.73 16.78
N GLN A 146 -24.17 8.13 15.68
CA GLN A 146 -25.26 7.37 15.07
C GLN A 146 -24.80 6.32 14.04
N ALA A 147 -23.52 6.27 13.72
CA ALA A 147 -23.00 5.28 12.78
C ALA A 147 -23.00 3.88 13.41
N GLU A 148 -23.72 2.93 12.82
CA GLU A 148 -23.60 1.53 13.18
C GLU A 148 -22.26 0.97 12.69
N TYR A 149 -21.38 0.62 13.62
CA TYR A 149 -20.12 -0.05 13.28
C TYR A 149 -19.60 -0.85 14.46
N SER A 150 -18.95 -1.95 14.14
CA SER A 150 -18.09 -2.67 15.07
C SER A 150 -16.68 -2.52 14.58
N TYR A 151 -15.80 -1.96 15.42
CA TYR A 151 -14.45 -1.67 15.00
C TYR A 151 -13.42 -2.16 16.03
N ALA A 152 -12.51 -3.02 15.59
CA ALA A 152 -11.33 -3.40 16.35
C ALA A 152 -10.10 -2.72 15.74
N ALA A 153 -9.13 -2.36 16.56
CA ALA A 153 -7.89 -1.74 16.10
C ALA A 153 -7.09 -2.73 15.23
N PRO A 154 -7.06 -2.58 13.89
CA PRO A 154 -6.32 -3.50 13.05
C PRO A 154 -4.81 -3.34 13.22
N PRO A 155 -4.02 -4.42 13.09
CA PRO A 155 -2.58 -4.31 12.98
C PRO A 155 -2.20 -3.52 11.72
N VAL A 156 -1.14 -2.70 11.84
CA VAL A 156 -0.61 -1.88 10.74
C VAL A 156 0.78 -2.38 10.38
N PHE A 157 0.96 -2.66 9.10
CA PHE A 157 2.23 -3.08 8.52
C PHE A 157 2.70 -2.00 7.53
N LEU A 158 3.92 -1.57 7.72
CA LEU A 158 4.56 -0.54 6.91
C LEU A 158 5.29 -1.18 5.74
N PHE A 159 5.10 -0.65 4.55
CA PHE A 159 5.82 -1.07 3.34
C PHE A 159 7.32 -0.89 3.49
N GLU A 160 8.09 -1.76 2.85
CA GLU A 160 9.51 -1.51 2.65
C GLU A 160 9.71 -0.28 1.74
N PRO A 161 10.36 0.80 2.21
CA PRO A 161 10.65 1.96 1.38
C PRO A 161 11.73 1.66 0.35
N HIS A 162 11.90 2.56 -0.63
CA HIS A 162 12.88 2.36 -1.71
C HIS A 162 14.34 2.27 -1.20
N GLN A 163 14.66 3.01 -0.14
CA GLN A 163 15.96 2.97 0.53
C GLN A 163 15.76 2.71 2.03
N PRO A 164 15.56 1.44 2.41
CA PRO A 164 15.18 1.07 3.79
C PRO A 164 16.19 1.53 4.85
N GLU A 165 17.48 1.55 4.53
CA GLU A 165 18.56 2.00 5.41
C GLU A 165 18.48 3.50 5.74
N MET A 166 17.87 4.32 4.85
CA MET A 166 17.71 5.76 5.07
C MET A 166 16.37 6.10 5.73
N CYS A 167 15.47 5.14 5.80
CA CYS A 167 14.11 5.28 6.32
C CYS A 167 13.93 4.63 7.70
N ASN A 168 15.01 4.30 8.37
CA ASN A 168 15.00 3.59 9.65
C ASN A 168 14.11 2.32 9.63
N PHE A 169 13.98 1.71 8.45
CA PHE A 169 13.13 0.54 8.23
C PHE A 169 13.84 -0.74 8.66
N LYS A 170 13.16 -1.50 9.52
CA LYS A 170 13.64 -2.82 9.98
C LYS A 170 12.62 -3.88 9.59
N PRO A 171 12.93 -4.79 8.66
CA PRO A 171 12.00 -5.85 8.28
C PRO A 171 11.74 -6.77 9.49
N GLN A 172 10.49 -6.82 9.94
CA GLN A 172 10.04 -7.65 11.06
C GLN A 172 9.16 -8.81 10.58
N VAL A 173 8.57 -8.66 9.39
CA VAL A 173 7.78 -9.68 8.73
C VAL A 173 8.29 -9.81 7.30
N ILE A 174 8.54 -11.05 6.86
CA ILE A 174 8.79 -11.37 5.46
C ILE A 174 7.69 -12.31 5.02
N LEU A 175 6.86 -11.83 4.11
CA LEU A 175 5.76 -12.58 3.53
C LEU A 175 6.27 -13.36 2.32
N ASN A 176 6.05 -14.69 2.32
CA ASN A 176 6.31 -15.50 1.13
C ASN A 176 5.27 -15.18 0.05
N ILE A 177 5.73 -14.76 -1.10
CA ILE A 177 4.88 -14.40 -2.25
C ILE A 177 5.13 -15.29 -3.49
N ASP A 178 5.83 -16.41 -3.35
CA ASP A 178 6.12 -17.31 -4.46
C ASP A 178 4.87 -17.69 -5.23
N GLU A 179 3.79 -18.00 -4.51
CA GLU A 179 2.50 -18.44 -5.08
C GLU A 179 1.83 -17.38 -5.96
N VAL A 180 2.16 -16.11 -5.77
CA VAL A 180 1.55 -14.96 -6.47
C VAL A 180 2.57 -14.08 -7.17
N TRP A 181 3.84 -14.51 -7.21
CA TRP A 181 4.91 -13.73 -7.83
C TRP A 181 4.62 -13.35 -9.28
N GLU A 182 4.14 -14.30 -10.08
CA GLU A 182 3.83 -14.06 -11.48
C GLU A 182 2.71 -13.03 -11.67
N ILE A 183 1.74 -13.02 -10.76
CA ILE A 183 0.66 -11.99 -10.74
C ILE A 183 1.28 -10.63 -10.46
N LYS A 184 2.07 -10.51 -9.37
CA LYS A 184 2.74 -9.26 -9.02
C LYS A 184 3.67 -8.79 -10.14
N ARG A 185 4.50 -9.69 -10.69
CA ARG A 185 5.48 -9.35 -11.73
C ARG A 185 4.81 -8.78 -12.99
N LYS A 186 3.69 -9.36 -13.41
CA LYS A 186 2.91 -8.86 -14.55
C LYS A 186 2.34 -7.46 -14.32
N THR A 187 2.00 -7.09 -13.08
CA THR A 187 1.52 -5.74 -12.78
C THR A 187 2.59 -4.67 -12.96
N PHE A 188 3.88 -5.01 -12.90
CA PHE A 188 4.97 -4.08 -13.23
C PHE A 188 4.83 -3.54 -14.65
N GLU A 189 4.43 -4.38 -15.60
CA GLU A 189 4.29 -4.03 -17.02
C GLU A 189 3.14 -3.05 -17.28
N ILE A 190 2.16 -3.01 -16.37
CA ILE A 190 1.06 -2.04 -16.39
C ILE A 190 1.57 -0.63 -16.07
N LEU A 191 2.57 -0.51 -15.17
CA LEU A 191 3.12 0.77 -14.72
C LEU A 191 4.21 1.29 -15.67
N ALA A 192 3.83 1.60 -16.89
CA ALA A 192 4.76 2.04 -17.95
C ALA A 192 5.50 3.33 -17.57
N ALA A 193 4.86 4.24 -16.81
CA ALA A 193 5.45 5.50 -16.34
C ALA A 193 6.69 5.28 -15.45
N GLN A 194 6.84 4.10 -14.84
CA GLN A 194 7.92 3.79 -13.89
C GLN A 194 8.74 2.54 -14.28
N LYS A 195 8.89 2.26 -15.56
CA LYS A 195 9.60 1.07 -16.09
C LYS A 195 11.02 0.87 -15.51
N HIS A 196 11.70 1.95 -15.15
CA HIS A 196 13.03 1.91 -14.56
C HIS A 196 13.08 1.22 -13.17
N LEU A 197 11.94 1.02 -12.51
CA LEU A 197 11.85 0.36 -11.20
C LEU A 197 11.69 -1.16 -11.29
N TRP A 198 11.37 -1.73 -12.44
CA TRP A 198 11.06 -3.17 -12.57
C TRP A 198 12.18 -4.07 -12.06
N ALA A 199 13.40 -3.89 -12.57
CA ALA A 199 14.55 -4.69 -12.16
C ALA A 199 14.92 -4.48 -10.68
N TYR A 200 14.71 -3.28 -10.16
CA TYR A 200 14.94 -2.98 -8.75
C TYR A 200 14.03 -3.82 -7.85
N TYR A 201 12.71 -3.78 -8.06
CA TYR A 201 11.75 -4.49 -7.22
C TYR A 201 11.76 -6.00 -7.41
N GLU A 202 12.17 -6.50 -8.58
CA GLU A 202 12.45 -7.92 -8.78
C GLU A 202 13.63 -8.38 -7.90
N ARG A 203 14.72 -7.62 -7.90
CA ARG A 203 15.88 -7.89 -7.04
C ARG A 203 15.53 -7.84 -5.55
N VAL A 204 14.73 -6.85 -5.13
CA VAL A 204 14.27 -6.72 -3.74
C VAL A 204 13.45 -7.96 -3.34
N ALA A 205 12.53 -8.40 -4.18
CA ALA A 205 11.72 -9.59 -3.92
C ALA A 205 12.58 -10.85 -3.74
N LEU A 206 13.60 -11.07 -4.60
CA LEU A 206 14.57 -12.17 -4.48
C LEU A 206 15.38 -12.06 -3.18
N GLN A 207 15.88 -10.89 -2.85
CA GLN A 207 16.63 -10.65 -1.61
C GLN A 207 15.80 -11.01 -0.38
N ARG A 208 14.54 -10.57 -0.34
CA ARG A 208 13.62 -10.86 0.78
C ARG A 208 13.20 -12.31 0.82
N GLY A 209 13.04 -12.97 -0.33
CA GLY A 209 12.83 -14.40 -0.41
C GLY A 209 13.97 -15.20 0.24
N MET A 210 15.20 -14.92 -0.14
CA MET A 210 16.37 -15.56 0.46
C MET A 210 16.47 -15.31 1.97
N GLN A 211 16.22 -14.08 2.41
CA GLN A 211 16.23 -13.73 3.84
C GLN A 211 15.12 -14.49 4.59
N GLY A 212 13.91 -14.53 4.04
CA GLY A 212 12.77 -15.24 4.64
C GLY A 212 13.01 -16.74 4.70
N GLY A 213 13.52 -17.35 3.64
CA GLY A 213 13.87 -18.75 3.59
C GLY A 213 14.90 -19.13 4.64
N ARG A 214 15.98 -18.34 4.79
CA ARG A 214 17.00 -18.54 5.82
C ARG A 214 16.45 -18.47 7.24
N ASN A 215 15.54 -17.51 7.50
CA ASN A 215 15.01 -17.29 8.84
C ASN A 215 13.92 -18.31 9.24
N SER A 216 13.18 -18.84 8.27
CA SER A 216 12.09 -19.80 8.52
C SER A 216 12.48 -21.26 8.32
N GLY A 217 13.61 -21.54 7.67
CA GLY A 217 14.00 -22.89 7.22
C GLY A 217 13.10 -23.45 6.10
N LYS A 218 12.21 -22.64 5.52
CA LYS A 218 11.30 -23.03 4.43
C LYS A 218 11.81 -22.50 3.09
N ALA A 219 11.55 -23.21 2.00
CA ALA A 219 11.84 -22.70 0.66
C ALA A 219 11.06 -21.42 0.41
N MET A 220 11.74 -20.37 -0.04
CA MET A 220 11.17 -19.09 -0.39
C MET A 220 12.07 -18.42 -1.43
N THR A 221 11.53 -18.14 -2.61
CA THR A 221 12.25 -17.46 -3.70
C THR A 221 12.00 -15.98 -3.68
N TYR A 222 10.73 -15.60 -3.51
CA TYR A 222 10.29 -14.22 -3.52
C TYR A 222 9.60 -13.83 -2.22
N GLY A 223 9.95 -12.67 -1.69
CA GLY A 223 9.37 -12.15 -0.46
C GLY A 223 9.02 -10.68 -0.54
N GLU A 224 8.10 -10.25 0.31
CA GLU A 224 7.84 -8.85 0.64
C GLU A 224 8.10 -8.62 2.10
N ALA A 225 8.81 -7.52 2.43
CA ALA A 225 9.14 -7.19 3.80
C ALA A 225 8.25 -6.07 4.34
N TYR A 226 7.90 -6.22 5.62
CA TYR A 226 7.10 -5.26 6.36
C TYR A 226 7.69 -4.98 7.73
N GLN A 227 7.56 -3.74 8.18
CA GLN A 227 7.78 -3.34 9.56
C GLN A 227 6.43 -3.21 10.25
N ARG A 228 6.32 -3.69 11.47
CA ARG A 228 5.09 -3.56 12.26
C ARG A 228 5.10 -2.23 12.99
N LEU A 229 3.98 -1.53 12.94
CA LEU A 229 3.84 -0.26 13.66
C LEU A 229 3.57 -0.47 15.15
N PHE A 230 2.82 -1.52 15.49
CA PHE A 230 2.46 -1.85 16.89
C PHE A 230 2.91 -3.26 17.25
N PRO A 231 3.15 -3.53 18.55
CA PRO A 231 3.31 -4.90 19.04
C PRO A 231 2.11 -5.77 18.65
N MET A 232 2.35 -7.04 18.37
CA MET A 232 1.30 -8.03 18.17
C MET A 232 1.04 -8.75 19.49
N ALA A 233 -0.23 -8.83 19.88
CA ALA A 233 -0.63 -9.75 20.93
C ALA A 233 -0.87 -11.12 20.29
N LEU A 234 -0.27 -12.14 20.85
CA LEU A 234 -0.40 -13.53 20.43
C LEU A 234 -0.79 -14.36 21.65
N GLU A 235 -1.53 -15.43 21.42
CA GLU A 235 -1.83 -16.41 22.45
C GLU A 235 -0.69 -17.42 22.62
N GLU A 236 0.09 -17.68 21.53
CA GLU A 236 1.21 -18.60 21.50
C GLU A 236 2.37 -18.02 20.68
N LEU A 237 3.62 -18.38 21.04
CA LEU A 237 4.82 -18.02 20.30
C LEU A 237 5.08 -19.05 19.17
N VAL A 238 4.34 -18.95 18.08
CA VAL A 238 4.50 -19.80 16.88
C VAL A 238 4.57 -18.94 15.63
#